data_9e7e282f9e09243d65cacb7a0599759a
#
_entry.id   9e7e282f9e09243d65cacb7a0599759a
#
_cell.length_a   1.000
_cell.length_b   1.000
_cell.length_c   1.000
_cell.angle_alpha   90.00
_cell.angle_beta   90.00
_cell.angle_gamma   90.00
#
_symmetry.space_group_name_H-M   'P 1'
#
loop_
_entity.id
_entity.type
_entity.pdbx_description
1 polymer ?
#
loop_
_entity_poly.entity_id
_entity_poly.type
_entity_poly.pdbx_seq_one_letter_code
_entity_poly.pdbx_strand_id
1 'polypeptide(L)'
;MNRREMLRASAGAGVAVAAGTGGTASAQILEHRWEGHDWGNVLPVPDRLYQGPFTNYGADANAPGGSVVMATSPSRDIVPNIGMGLTAYVSGDTGPPRLPGQSLERSISDIVALPFTQTIYLRPNWREVQTRPGRLDLPDWWHIAVDLARRHGKRVGFRIMLENPDDAAPGMPAFLMGKVPYVPLRGSWPGNRGEVRHRKKHAMPRYDAPAYQAAFEELNTLLAEQLNGSPDIEYMDTMMYGFWGEGHHWPFEGNVFPSDVAARATMMRMLETQLRLWTKTPLVTNTQPDFNRVGNAEMLDRTVRSGNWIRSDTIFIENTQIEALSNRPAWTAAVSEVGMTRGDPSRLQTVDGVTLNEQIVAHVLAVGANYWSVWNWHDEAAANVLSYYEKFPEPIDRIARRIGYRVYPAFIWSFARDGASGIVVGLANDGVAGVPGVLRLSVTDPAGTVLASGCVDPGYPKPTGIRQAMLAWPGKRDWSGLRLRAEIEIKGVRHPVRWACQQPLNPDCSLTLKQNLPA
;
A
#
# COMPACT_ATOMS: atom_id res chain seq x y z
N MET A 1 18.78 -24.00 24.20
CA MET A 1 17.30 -24.01 24.37
C MET A 1 16.70 -23.76 23.01
N ASN A 2 15.91 -24.67 22.47
CA ASN A 2 15.33 -24.50 21.15
C ASN A 2 13.97 -23.79 21.25
N ARG A 3 13.46 -23.32 20.11
CA ARG A 3 12.22 -22.52 20.01
C ARG A 3 10.99 -23.20 20.63
N ARG A 4 10.96 -24.56 20.65
CA ARG A 4 9.88 -25.34 21.27
C ARG A 4 9.96 -25.35 22.79
N GLU A 5 11.15 -25.28 23.35
CA GLU A 5 11.35 -25.20 24.81
C GLU A 5 11.01 -23.81 25.34
N MET A 6 11.27 -22.77 24.57
CA MET A 6 10.89 -21.39 24.89
C MET A 6 9.37 -21.19 24.88
N LEU A 7 8.68 -21.78 23.90
CA LEU A 7 7.20 -21.73 23.83
C LEU A 7 6.51 -22.55 24.94
N ARG A 8 7.13 -23.65 25.40
CA ARG A 8 6.62 -24.40 26.53
C ARG A 8 6.85 -23.70 27.87
N ALA A 9 7.94 -22.98 28.00
CA ALA A 9 8.23 -22.19 29.19
C ALA A 9 7.30 -20.97 29.33
N SER A 10 6.95 -20.31 28.23
CA SER A 10 6.00 -19.19 28.23
C SER A 10 4.54 -19.64 28.42
N ALA A 11 4.16 -20.80 27.91
CA ALA A 11 2.83 -21.37 28.13
C ALA A 11 2.64 -21.86 29.59
N GLY A 12 3.71 -22.41 30.18
CA GLY A 12 3.68 -22.85 31.59
C GLY A 12 3.59 -21.71 32.61
N ALA A 13 4.21 -20.57 32.34
CA ALA A 13 4.14 -19.41 33.23
C ALA A 13 2.79 -18.68 33.17
N GLY A 14 2.11 -18.70 32.01
CA GLY A 14 0.78 -18.11 31.83
C GLY A 14 -0.34 -18.89 32.53
N VAL A 15 -0.22 -20.22 32.61
CA VAL A 15 -1.25 -21.06 33.21
C VAL A 15 -1.17 -21.07 34.75
N ALA A 16 0.02 -20.89 35.32
CA ALA A 16 0.18 -20.86 36.79
C ALA A 16 -0.36 -19.59 37.45
N VAL A 17 -0.45 -18.46 36.73
CA VAL A 17 -1.04 -17.21 37.25
C VAL A 17 -2.58 -17.20 37.08
N ALA A 18 -3.13 -18.00 36.17
CA ALA A 18 -4.58 -18.07 35.98
C ALA A 18 -5.32 -19.04 36.92
N ALA A 19 -4.59 -19.90 37.64
CA ALA A 19 -5.19 -20.89 38.56
C ALA A 19 -5.44 -20.39 39.99
N GLY A 20 -5.05 -19.16 40.30
CA GLY A 20 -5.26 -18.55 41.61
C GLY A 20 -6.17 -17.34 41.56
N THR A 21 -7.45 -17.48 41.83
CA THR A 21 -8.45 -16.41 42.09
C THR A 21 -8.96 -15.54 40.96
N GLY A 22 -8.66 -15.85 39.68
CA GLY A 22 -9.01 -14.97 38.54
C GLY A 22 -10.37 -15.24 37.85
N GLY A 23 -11.05 -16.33 38.12
CA GLY A 23 -12.25 -16.70 37.37
C GLY A 23 -13.43 -15.75 37.56
N THR A 24 -13.66 -15.29 38.77
CA THR A 24 -14.78 -14.40 39.09
C THR A 24 -14.50 -12.96 38.71
N ALA A 25 -13.26 -12.47 38.85
CA ALA A 25 -12.91 -11.10 38.47
C ALA A 25 -12.94 -10.87 36.96
N SER A 26 -12.54 -11.88 36.17
CA SER A 26 -12.61 -11.79 34.71
C SER A 26 -14.04 -11.83 34.18
N ALA A 27 -14.89 -12.67 34.80
CA ALA A 27 -16.32 -12.70 34.48
C ALA A 27 -17.01 -11.40 34.89
N GLN A 28 -16.73 -10.86 36.07
CA GLN A 28 -17.25 -9.57 36.50
C GLN A 28 -16.79 -8.39 35.64
N ILE A 29 -15.53 -8.38 35.19
CA ILE A 29 -15.04 -7.35 34.30
C ILE A 29 -15.74 -7.44 32.93
N LEU A 30 -15.99 -8.62 32.43
CA LEU A 30 -16.74 -8.82 31.20
C LEU A 30 -18.19 -8.39 31.39
N GLU A 31 -18.88 -8.86 32.43
CA GLU A 31 -20.23 -8.46 32.72
C GLU A 31 -20.35 -6.94 32.91
N HIS A 32 -19.50 -6.33 33.67
CA HIS A 32 -19.51 -4.89 33.89
C HIS A 32 -19.20 -4.09 32.62
N ARG A 33 -18.35 -4.61 31.74
CA ARG A 33 -18.05 -4.02 30.45
C ARG A 33 -19.23 -4.09 29.49
N TRP A 34 -20.10 -5.07 29.65
CA TRP A 34 -21.28 -5.27 28.80
C TRP A 34 -22.52 -4.57 29.35
N GLU A 35 -22.65 -4.42 30.67
CA GLU A 35 -23.79 -3.78 31.32
C GLU A 35 -23.90 -2.28 31.05
N GLY A 36 -22.84 -1.61 30.71
CA GLY A 36 -22.85 -0.16 30.48
C GLY A 36 -23.02 0.29 29.06
N HIS A 37 -23.09 -0.63 28.11
CA HIS A 37 -23.20 -0.35 26.68
C HIS A 37 -24.19 -1.26 26.02
N ASP A 38 -24.96 -0.75 25.09
CA ASP A 38 -25.81 -1.53 24.18
C ASP A 38 -25.07 -2.65 23.44
N TRP A 39 -23.78 -2.62 23.45
CA TRP A 39 -22.86 -3.67 22.98
C TRP A 39 -22.96 -4.96 23.79
N GLY A 40 -23.31 -4.89 25.06
CA GLY A 40 -23.49 -6.06 25.90
C GLY A 40 -24.52 -7.02 25.34
N ASN A 41 -25.43 -6.49 24.55
CA ASN A 41 -26.43 -7.28 23.85
C ASN A 41 -25.89 -7.95 22.58
N VAL A 42 -24.75 -7.55 22.09
CA VAL A 42 -24.20 -8.04 20.83
C VAL A 42 -23.06 -9.00 21.04
N LEU A 43 -22.25 -8.78 22.07
CA LEU A 43 -21.12 -9.59 22.40
C LEU A 43 -21.27 -10.20 23.82
N PRO A 44 -20.80 -11.38 24.06
CA PRO A 44 -20.10 -12.33 23.22
C PRO A 44 -20.99 -13.44 22.65
N VAL A 45 -22.19 -13.12 22.19
CA VAL A 45 -23.12 -14.11 21.65
C VAL A 45 -22.76 -14.40 20.18
N PRO A 46 -22.14 -15.57 19.87
CA PRO A 46 -21.65 -15.86 18.51
C PRO A 46 -22.72 -15.76 17.45
N ASP A 47 -23.91 -16.22 17.73
CA ASP A 47 -25.03 -16.23 16.79
C ASP A 47 -25.40 -14.82 16.32
N ARG A 48 -25.21 -13.81 17.17
CA ARG A 48 -25.48 -12.42 16.81
C ARG A 48 -24.46 -11.86 15.84
N LEU A 49 -23.24 -12.32 15.90
CA LEU A 49 -22.19 -11.91 14.95
C LEU A 49 -22.49 -12.43 13.55
N TYR A 50 -23.05 -13.63 13.42
CA TYR A 50 -23.38 -14.24 12.12
C TYR A 50 -24.71 -13.77 11.55
N GLN A 51 -25.61 -13.35 12.39
CA GLN A 51 -26.90 -12.80 11.97
C GLN A 51 -26.77 -11.35 11.45
N GLY A 52 -25.64 -10.73 11.69
CA GLY A 52 -25.38 -9.34 11.36
C GLY A 52 -26.17 -8.36 12.24
N PRO A 53 -25.94 -7.08 12.08
CA PRO A 53 -26.53 -6.07 12.95
C PRO A 53 -28.06 -5.99 12.83
N PHE A 54 -28.62 -6.32 11.67
CA PHE A 54 -30.04 -6.13 11.42
C PHE A 54 -30.95 -6.98 12.26
N THR A 55 -30.61 -8.25 12.44
CA THR A 55 -31.44 -9.17 13.19
C THR A 55 -31.60 -8.73 14.65
N ASN A 56 -30.55 -8.18 15.23
CA ASN A 56 -30.57 -7.71 16.60
C ASN A 56 -31.25 -6.35 16.72
N TYR A 57 -30.95 -5.43 15.82
CA TYR A 57 -31.56 -4.10 15.83
C TYR A 57 -33.01 -4.12 15.35
N GLY A 58 -33.36 -5.00 14.43
CA GLY A 58 -34.75 -5.20 13.99
C GLY A 58 -35.65 -5.87 15.05
N ALA A 59 -35.05 -6.67 15.93
CA ALA A 59 -35.73 -7.28 17.08
C ALA A 59 -35.71 -6.38 18.32
N ASP A 60 -34.87 -5.37 18.36
CA ASP A 60 -34.79 -4.44 19.47
C ASP A 60 -35.98 -3.49 19.40
N ALA A 61 -36.75 -3.43 20.48
CA ALA A 61 -37.88 -2.49 20.64
C ALA A 61 -37.43 -1.02 20.52
N ASN A 62 -36.15 -0.73 20.62
CA ASN A 62 -35.57 0.59 20.45
C ASN A 62 -35.25 0.99 19.01
N ALA A 63 -35.43 0.09 18.05
CA ALA A 63 -35.29 0.37 16.63
C ALA A 63 -36.62 0.10 15.87
N PRO A 64 -37.77 0.63 16.34
CA PRO A 64 -39.04 0.40 15.67
C PRO A 64 -39.03 1.02 14.28
N GLY A 65 -39.37 0.22 13.28
CA GLY A 65 -39.47 0.66 11.88
C GLY A 65 -38.17 0.60 11.08
N GLY A 66 -37.08 0.06 11.64
CA GLY A 66 -35.90 -0.25 10.87
C GLY A 66 -36.10 -1.49 9.97
N SER A 67 -35.70 -1.40 8.72
CA SER A 67 -35.76 -2.53 7.79
C SER A 67 -34.54 -2.60 6.89
N VAL A 68 -34.13 -3.81 6.53
CA VAL A 68 -33.12 -4.01 5.48
C VAL A 68 -33.69 -3.51 4.16
N VAL A 69 -33.01 -2.58 3.54
CA VAL A 69 -33.46 -1.97 2.28
C VAL A 69 -32.65 -2.46 1.10
N MET A 70 -31.40 -2.84 1.34
CA MET A 70 -30.51 -3.28 0.29
C MET A 70 -29.43 -4.22 0.83
N ALA A 71 -29.14 -5.26 0.07
CA ALA A 71 -27.94 -6.07 0.23
C ALA A 71 -27.14 -6.04 -1.07
N THR A 72 -25.81 -6.11 -0.98
CA THR A 72 -24.94 -6.17 -2.15
C THR A 72 -24.02 -7.37 -2.06
N SER A 73 -23.52 -7.82 -3.21
CA SER A 73 -22.54 -8.90 -3.32
C SER A 73 -21.21 -8.33 -3.78
N PRO A 74 -20.07 -8.91 -3.34
CA PRO A 74 -18.76 -8.45 -3.78
C PRO A 74 -18.58 -8.65 -5.29
N SER A 75 -17.98 -7.66 -5.96
CA SER A 75 -17.61 -7.77 -7.37
C SER A 75 -16.39 -8.67 -7.55
N ARG A 76 -16.31 -9.31 -8.70
CA ARG A 76 -15.12 -10.04 -9.15
C ARG A 76 -14.24 -9.19 -10.08
N ASP A 77 -14.63 -7.96 -10.37
CA ASP A 77 -13.88 -7.08 -11.25
C ASP A 77 -12.64 -6.52 -10.56
N ILE A 78 -11.68 -6.08 -11.36
CA ILE A 78 -10.56 -5.27 -10.88
C ILE A 78 -11.10 -3.90 -10.47
N VAL A 79 -10.78 -3.45 -9.25
CA VAL A 79 -11.25 -2.17 -8.71
C VAL A 79 -10.07 -1.21 -8.60
N PRO A 80 -10.02 -0.14 -9.40
CA PRO A 80 -8.87 0.76 -9.48
C PRO A 80 -8.94 1.90 -8.44
N ASN A 81 -8.97 1.59 -7.17
CA ASN A 81 -8.94 2.59 -6.10
C ASN A 81 -7.52 3.05 -5.78
N ILE A 82 -7.36 4.27 -5.24
CA ILE A 82 -6.09 4.73 -4.68
C ILE A 82 -5.72 3.86 -3.47
N GLY A 83 -4.44 3.66 -3.25
CA GLY A 83 -3.97 2.87 -2.11
C GLY A 83 -3.97 1.36 -2.38
N MET A 84 -4.07 0.92 -3.65
CA MET A 84 -4.06 -0.50 -4.01
C MET A 84 -3.81 -0.75 -5.50
N GLY A 85 -3.34 -1.94 -5.83
CA GLY A 85 -3.32 -2.42 -7.20
C GLY A 85 -2.01 -3.10 -7.62
N LEU A 86 -1.97 -3.55 -8.85
CA LEU A 86 -0.76 -4.07 -9.47
C LEU A 86 0.02 -2.93 -10.13
N THR A 87 1.33 -3.01 -10.03
CA THR A 87 2.25 -1.97 -10.51
C THR A 87 3.09 -2.49 -11.67
N ALA A 88 3.24 -1.70 -12.72
CA ALA A 88 4.16 -1.99 -13.81
C ALA A 88 5.37 -1.05 -13.75
N TYR A 89 6.57 -1.59 -13.84
CA TYR A 89 7.81 -0.81 -13.92
C TYR A 89 8.01 -0.28 -15.33
N VAL A 90 8.04 1.03 -15.47
CA VAL A 90 8.35 1.71 -16.75
C VAL A 90 9.84 1.89 -16.92
N SER A 91 10.54 2.21 -15.84
CA SER A 91 11.99 2.32 -15.84
C SER A 91 12.61 1.26 -14.97
N GLY A 92 13.59 0.59 -15.52
CA GLY A 92 14.50 -0.23 -14.76
C GLY A 92 15.64 0.59 -14.17
N ASP A 93 16.70 -0.12 -13.80
CA ASP A 93 17.89 0.48 -13.19
C ASP A 93 18.68 1.36 -14.18
N THR A 94 18.47 1.18 -15.47
CA THR A 94 19.13 1.93 -16.54
C THR A 94 18.17 2.79 -17.37
N GLY A 95 16.99 3.11 -16.83
CA GLY A 95 15.94 3.84 -17.53
C GLY A 95 14.93 2.94 -18.25
N PRO A 96 14.01 3.51 -19.04
CA PRO A 96 13.01 2.73 -19.77
C PRO A 96 13.65 1.75 -20.76
N PRO A 97 13.05 0.56 -20.97
CA PRO A 97 13.61 -0.42 -21.88
C PRO A 97 13.64 0.14 -23.31
N ARG A 98 14.79 -0.02 -23.95
CA ARG A 98 14.99 0.34 -25.35
C ARG A 98 15.01 -0.93 -26.21
N LEU A 99 13.86 -1.29 -26.75
CA LEU A 99 13.77 -2.47 -27.58
C LEU A 99 14.20 -2.15 -29.02
N PRO A 100 14.94 -3.04 -29.70
CA PRO A 100 15.36 -2.82 -31.07
C PRO A 100 14.15 -2.55 -31.99
N GLY A 101 14.23 -1.47 -32.76
CA GLY A 101 13.19 -1.09 -33.73
C GLY A 101 11.95 -0.41 -33.11
N GLN A 102 11.92 -0.16 -31.80
CA GLN A 102 10.84 0.58 -31.17
C GLN A 102 11.28 1.99 -30.74
N SER A 103 10.36 2.96 -30.85
CA SER A 103 10.55 4.25 -30.21
C SER A 103 10.44 4.14 -28.69
N LEU A 104 11.06 5.06 -27.98
CA LEU A 104 10.95 5.15 -26.51
C LEU A 104 9.48 5.27 -26.06
N GLU A 105 8.72 6.13 -26.71
CA GLU A 105 7.29 6.32 -26.43
C GLU A 105 6.51 5.01 -26.62
N ARG A 106 6.79 4.25 -27.66
CA ARG A 106 6.12 2.96 -27.90
C ARG A 106 6.45 1.96 -26.80
N SER A 107 7.71 1.84 -26.40
CA SER A 107 8.13 0.93 -25.33
C SER A 107 7.45 1.27 -23.99
N ILE A 108 7.33 2.55 -23.67
CA ILE A 108 6.63 3.01 -22.46
C ILE A 108 5.11 2.75 -22.59
N SER A 109 4.54 3.07 -23.77
CA SER A 109 3.10 2.87 -24.03
C SER A 109 2.68 1.41 -23.85
N ASP A 110 3.46 0.47 -24.34
CA ASP A 110 3.16 -0.95 -24.22
C ASP A 110 3.14 -1.42 -22.76
N ILE A 111 4.02 -0.89 -21.90
CA ILE A 111 4.04 -1.18 -20.46
C ILE A 111 2.83 -0.54 -19.76
N VAL A 112 2.56 0.73 -20.06
CA VAL A 112 1.44 1.47 -19.46
C VAL A 112 0.09 0.86 -19.85
N ALA A 113 0.00 0.27 -21.05
CA ALA A 113 -1.23 -0.34 -21.54
C ALA A 113 -1.56 -1.72 -20.95
N LEU A 114 -0.70 -2.32 -20.11
CA LEU A 114 -0.99 -3.61 -19.47
C LEU A 114 -2.34 -3.58 -18.74
N PRO A 115 -3.30 -4.47 -19.07
CA PRO A 115 -4.70 -4.30 -18.67
C PRO A 115 -4.97 -4.57 -17.18
N PHE A 116 -4.09 -5.28 -16.52
CA PHE A 116 -4.25 -5.71 -15.13
C PHE A 116 -3.51 -4.82 -14.12
N THR A 117 -2.79 -3.78 -14.56
CA THR A 117 -2.07 -2.85 -13.68
C THR A 117 -2.83 -1.55 -13.46
N GLN A 118 -2.78 -1.00 -12.25
CA GLN A 118 -3.44 0.25 -11.85
C GLN A 118 -2.45 1.41 -11.67
N THR A 119 -1.18 1.07 -11.42
CA THR A 119 -0.11 2.04 -11.24
C THR A 119 1.08 1.70 -12.14
N ILE A 120 1.86 2.72 -12.43
CA ILE A 120 3.20 2.56 -13.01
C ILE A 120 4.24 3.04 -12.01
N TYR A 121 5.48 2.59 -12.17
CA TYR A 121 6.56 2.96 -11.27
C TYR A 121 7.77 3.49 -12.03
N LEU A 122 8.31 4.64 -11.59
CA LEU A 122 9.40 5.36 -12.22
C LEU A 122 10.59 5.49 -11.27
N ARG A 123 11.81 5.18 -11.74
CA ARG A 123 13.05 5.27 -10.96
C ARG A 123 14.16 6.03 -11.70
N PRO A 124 14.07 7.37 -11.88
CA PRO A 124 15.19 8.14 -12.42
C PRO A 124 16.32 8.28 -11.39
N ASN A 125 17.54 8.46 -11.88
CA ASN A 125 18.68 8.79 -11.04
C ASN A 125 18.65 10.27 -10.63
N TRP A 126 19.19 10.60 -9.46
CA TRP A 126 19.29 11.99 -8.99
C TRP A 126 20.00 12.91 -10.00
N ARG A 127 21.11 12.46 -10.60
CA ARG A 127 21.86 13.23 -11.60
C ARG A 127 21.05 13.57 -12.85
N GLU A 128 19.99 12.81 -13.14
CA GLU A 128 19.12 13.01 -14.30
C GLU A 128 18.04 14.06 -14.02
N VAL A 129 17.55 14.10 -12.79
CA VAL A 129 16.44 14.97 -12.40
C VAL A 129 16.89 16.33 -11.85
N GLN A 130 18.17 16.47 -11.46
CA GLN A 130 18.72 17.73 -10.98
C GLN A 130 20.12 17.94 -11.56
N THR A 131 20.19 18.52 -12.75
CA THR A 131 21.46 18.76 -13.47
C THR A 131 22.25 19.95 -12.93
N ARG A 132 21.58 20.86 -12.21
CA ARG A 132 22.15 22.05 -11.57
C ARG A 132 21.40 22.43 -10.28
N PRO A 133 22.06 23.15 -9.36
CA PRO A 133 21.39 23.64 -8.15
C PRO A 133 20.15 24.48 -8.46
N GLY A 134 19.13 24.38 -7.60
CA GLY A 134 17.91 25.20 -7.65
C GLY A 134 16.96 24.86 -8.81
N ARG A 135 17.20 23.78 -9.56
CA ARG A 135 16.34 23.41 -10.69
C ARG A 135 16.11 21.93 -10.78
N LEU A 136 14.84 21.56 -10.93
CA LEU A 136 14.40 20.20 -11.25
C LEU A 136 14.24 20.08 -12.79
N ASP A 137 14.93 19.10 -13.38
CA ASP A 137 14.92 18.80 -14.80
C ASP A 137 14.49 17.33 -15.00
N LEU A 138 13.18 17.06 -14.84
CA LEU A 138 12.66 15.70 -15.04
C LEU A 138 12.89 15.27 -16.50
N PRO A 139 13.38 14.04 -16.76
CA PRO A 139 13.72 13.60 -18.12
C PRO A 139 12.47 13.45 -19.00
N ASP A 140 12.63 13.56 -20.32
CA ASP A 140 11.53 13.47 -21.29
C ASP A 140 10.70 12.20 -21.13
N TRP A 141 11.35 11.07 -20.85
CA TRP A 141 10.66 9.81 -20.65
C TRP A 141 9.74 9.81 -19.42
N TRP A 142 10.05 10.63 -18.40
CA TRP A 142 9.17 10.84 -17.26
C TRP A 142 7.85 11.49 -17.70
N HIS A 143 7.94 12.56 -18.48
CA HIS A 143 6.76 13.27 -18.98
C HIS A 143 5.91 12.37 -19.88
N ILE A 144 6.55 11.61 -20.78
CA ILE A 144 5.89 10.61 -21.63
C ILE A 144 5.13 9.58 -20.76
N ALA A 145 5.80 9.03 -19.75
CA ALA A 145 5.19 8.01 -18.89
C ALA A 145 4.00 8.55 -18.09
N VAL A 146 4.13 9.76 -17.51
CA VAL A 146 3.04 10.40 -16.75
C VAL A 146 1.84 10.71 -17.65
N ASP A 147 2.08 11.25 -18.84
CA ASP A 147 1.00 11.55 -19.79
C ASP A 147 0.29 10.29 -20.28
N LEU A 148 1.03 9.23 -20.56
CA LEU A 148 0.45 7.94 -20.91
C LEU A 148 -0.34 7.34 -19.75
N ALA A 149 0.19 7.37 -18.53
CA ALA A 149 -0.51 6.91 -17.35
C ALA A 149 -1.86 7.62 -17.18
N ARG A 150 -1.88 8.94 -17.28
CA ARG A 150 -3.11 9.75 -17.20
C ARG A 150 -4.13 9.34 -18.27
N ARG A 151 -3.69 9.14 -19.53
CA ARG A 151 -4.58 8.69 -20.63
C ARG A 151 -5.17 7.31 -20.39
N HIS A 152 -4.45 6.43 -19.70
CA HIS A 152 -4.89 5.09 -19.32
C HIS A 152 -5.58 5.02 -17.95
N GLY A 153 -5.84 6.16 -17.31
CA GLY A 153 -6.46 6.21 -15.98
C GLY A 153 -5.62 5.59 -14.86
N LYS A 154 -4.28 5.59 -15.05
CA LYS A 154 -3.31 5.06 -14.08
C LYS A 154 -2.60 6.20 -13.36
N ARG A 155 -2.04 5.90 -12.20
CA ARG A 155 -1.25 6.82 -11.40
C ARG A 155 0.20 6.35 -11.28
N VAL A 156 1.05 7.22 -10.75
CA VAL A 156 2.50 7.03 -10.73
C VAL A 156 3.00 6.88 -9.31
N GLY A 157 3.63 5.74 -9.00
CA GLY A 157 4.57 5.62 -7.90
C GLY A 157 5.99 5.94 -8.39
N PHE A 158 6.84 6.50 -7.55
CA PHE A 158 8.21 6.78 -7.98
C PHE A 158 9.22 6.82 -6.84
N ARG A 159 10.50 6.71 -7.21
CA ARG A 159 11.67 6.94 -6.35
C ARG A 159 12.76 7.62 -7.16
N ILE A 160 13.48 8.55 -6.56
CA ILE A 160 14.73 9.03 -7.11
C ILE A 160 15.86 8.19 -6.55
N MET A 161 16.60 7.50 -7.41
CA MET A 161 17.75 6.71 -7.00
C MET A 161 18.93 7.62 -6.69
N LEU A 162 19.39 7.59 -5.45
CA LEU A 162 20.56 8.39 -5.01
C LEU A 162 21.87 7.78 -5.49
N GLU A 163 21.93 6.46 -5.58
CA GLU A 163 23.01 5.69 -6.17
C GLU A 163 22.47 4.46 -6.90
N ASN A 164 23.13 4.09 -7.98
CA ASN A 164 22.71 3.00 -8.83
C ASN A 164 23.92 2.08 -9.14
N PRO A 165 23.92 0.81 -8.69
CA PRO A 165 25.03 -0.10 -8.92
C PRO A 165 25.15 -0.57 -10.38
N ASP A 166 24.07 -0.51 -11.16
CA ASP A 166 24.04 -0.96 -12.55
C ASP A 166 24.57 0.10 -13.51
N ASP A 167 24.73 1.33 -13.04
CA ASP A 167 25.31 2.41 -13.82
C ASP A 167 26.81 2.59 -13.57
N ALA A 168 27.51 3.04 -14.61
CA ALA A 168 28.95 3.34 -14.50
C ALA A 168 29.21 4.70 -13.84
N ALA A 169 28.26 5.61 -13.94
CA ALA A 169 28.38 6.96 -13.40
C ALA A 169 27.76 7.03 -12.00
N PRO A 170 28.31 7.88 -11.10
CA PRO A 170 27.69 8.14 -9.80
C PRO A 170 26.24 8.61 -9.94
N GLY A 171 25.35 8.18 -9.02
CA GLY A 171 23.97 8.64 -8.98
C GLY A 171 23.83 10.11 -8.59
N MET A 172 24.79 10.64 -7.87
CA MET A 172 24.86 12.01 -7.41
C MET A 172 25.10 13.00 -8.57
N PRO A 173 24.45 14.20 -8.58
CA PRO A 173 24.65 15.23 -9.59
C PRO A 173 26.08 15.72 -9.71
N ALA A 174 26.47 16.09 -10.94
CA ALA A 174 27.82 16.56 -11.25
C ALA A 174 28.28 17.77 -10.43
N PHE A 175 27.37 18.66 -10.07
CA PHE A 175 27.69 19.87 -9.28
C PHE A 175 28.08 19.58 -7.83
N LEU A 176 27.88 18.36 -7.35
CA LEU A 176 28.34 17.88 -6.03
C LEU A 176 29.68 17.15 -6.09
N MET A 177 30.12 16.78 -7.28
CA MET A 177 31.41 16.09 -7.45
C MET A 177 32.55 16.97 -6.92
N GLY A 178 33.45 16.35 -6.14
CA GLY A 178 34.53 17.06 -5.47
C GLY A 178 34.15 17.81 -4.19
N LYS A 179 32.85 18.05 -3.93
CA LYS A 179 32.35 18.65 -2.68
C LYS A 179 31.94 17.60 -1.65
N VAL A 180 31.53 16.43 -2.12
CA VAL A 180 31.12 15.29 -1.30
C VAL A 180 32.16 14.18 -1.46
N PRO A 181 32.80 13.72 -0.39
CA PRO A 181 33.74 12.59 -0.46
C PRO A 181 33.01 11.29 -0.82
N TYR A 182 33.73 10.40 -1.52
CA TYR A 182 33.29 9.03 -1.77
C TYR A 182 34.08 8.04 -0.92
N VAL A 183 33.36 7.05 -0.38
CA VAL A 183 33.94 5.95 0.40
C VAL A 183 33.96 4.70 -0.50
N PRO A 184 35.15 4.12 -0.75
CA PRO A 184 35.26 2.90 -1.54
C PRO A 184 34.66 1.72 -0.78
N LEU A 185 33.86 0.90 -1.48
CA LEU A 185 33.35 -0.37 -0.98
C LEU A 185 34.25 -1.53 -1.43
N ARG A 186 34.21 -2.61 -0.66
CA ARG A 186 34.92 -3.87 -0.95
C ARG A 186 33.88 -4.87 -1.50
N GLY A 187 34.35 -5.73 -2.41
CA GLY A 187 33.50 -6.77 -2.98
C GLY A 187 33.30 -6.63 -4.48
N SER A 188 32.42 -7.45 -5.01
CA SER A 188 32.04 -7.47 -6.42
C SER A 188 30.57 -7.82 -6.58
N TRP A 189 29.94 -7.29 -7.59
CA TRP A 189 28.56 -7.62 -7.93
C TRP A 189 28.49 -9.01 -8.59
N PRO A 190 27.83 -10.02 -7.99
CA PRO A 190 27.51 -11.24 -8.68
C PRO A 190 26.39 -10.91 -9.68
N GLY A 191 26.68 -10.98 -10.99
CA GLY A 191 25.63 -10.80 -12.00
C GLY A 191 24.47 -11.78 -11.77
N ASN A 192 23.28 -11.40 -12.20
CA ASN A 192 22.02 -12.16 -12.03
C ASN A 192 22.03 -13.60 -12.62
N ARG A 193 23.12 -14.05 -13.23
CA ARG A 193 23.29 -15.39 -13.80
C ARG A 193 24.61 -16.05 -13.44
N GLY A 194 25.24 -15.66 -12.32
CA GLY A 194 26.56 -16.19 -11.97
C GLY A 194 27.72 -15.62 -12.82
N GLU A 195 27.41 -14.76 -13.79
CA GLU A 195 28.43 -14.02 -14.51
C GLU A 195 28.86 -12.82 -13.68
N VAL A 196 30.16 -12.67 -13.46
CA VAL A 196 30.74 -11.47 -12.86
C VAL A 196 30.56 -10.33 -13.87
N ARG A 197 29.39 -9.70 -13.89
CA ARG A 197 29.05 -8.69 -14.89
C ARG A 197 30.00 -7.49 -14.88
N HIS A 198 30.54 -7.11 -13.73
CA HIS A 198 31.57 -6.09 -13.66
C HIS A 198 32.36 -6.22 -12.35
N ARG A 199 33.67 -6.29 -12.43
CA ARG A 199 34.57 -5.96 -11.31
C ARG A 199 34.56 -4.43 -11.10
N LYS A 200 33.40 -3.81 -10.95
CA LYS A 200 33.34 -2.38 -10.67
C LYS A 200 33.75 -2.16 -9.23
N LYS A 201 34.71 -1.28 -9.05
CA LYS A 201 34.97 -0.68 -7.75
C LYS A 201 33.82 0.27 -7.48
N HIS A 202 32.93 -0.09 -6.57
CA HIS A 202 31.89 0.82 -6.13
C HIS A 202 32.40 1.70 -5.02
N ALA A 203 31.94 2.93 -5.01
CA ALA A 203 32.13 3.87 -3.93
C ALA A 203 30.80 4.58 -3.67
N MET A 204 30.52 4.89 -2.42
CA MET A 204 29.32 5.59 -1.99
C MET A 204 29.67 6.99 -1.53
N PRO A 205 28.79 7.97 -1.73
CA PRO A 205 28.99 9.30 -1.17
C PRO A 205 28.91 9.26 0.35
N ARG A 206 29.58 10.19 0.98
CA ARG A 206 29.41 10.49 2.41
C ARG A 206 28.07 11.18 2.60
N TYR A 207 27.03 10.40 2.86
CA TYR A 207 25.67 10.88 3.05
C TYR A 207 25.55 11.89 4.20
N ASP A 208 26.41 11.78 5.21
CA ASP A 208 26.50 12.70 6.36
C ASP A 208 27.23 14.02 6.03
N ALA A 209 27.84 14.15 4.86
CA ALA A 209 28.53 15.38 4.47
C ALA A 209 27.53 16.56 4.39
N PRO A 210 27.87 17.74 4.95
CA PRO A 210 26.96 18.90 4.93
C PRO A 210 26.49 19.31 3.54
N ALA A 211 27.39 19.24 2.54
CA ALA A 211 27.04 19.56 1.16
C ALA A 211 26.04 18.56 0.57
N TYR A 212 26.16 17.26 0.93
CA TYR A 212 25.20 16.25 0.52
C TYR A 212 23.83 16.50 1.13
N GLN A 213 23.77 16.73 2.45
CA GLN A 213 22.53 16.95 3.18
C GLN A 213 21.79 18.20 2.69
N ALA A 214 22.52 19.29 2.42
CA ALA A 214 21.91 20.51 1.86
C ALA A 214 21.32 20.27 0.47
N ALA A 215 22.05 19.59 -0.39
CA ALA A 215 21.57 19.28 -1.74
C ALA A 215 20.41 18.26 -1.73
N PHE A 216 20.41 17.30 -0.80
CA PHE A 216 19.29 16.37 -0.61
C PHE A 216 18.01 17.10 -0.15
N GLU A 217 18.13 18.07 0.76
CA GLU A 217 17.00 18.89 1.18
C GLU A 217 16.49 19.75 0.01
N GLU A 218 17.39 20.35 -0.79
CA GLU A 218 17.02 21.11 -1.98
C GLU A 218 16.28 20.23 -3.00
N LEU A 219 16.79 19.02 -3.30
CA LEU A 219 16.12 18.06 -4.19
C LEU A 219 14.69 17.79 -3.72
N ASN A 220 14.53 17.46 -2.43
CA ASN A 220 13.21 17.17 -1.87
C ASN A 220 12.27 18.36 -1.90
N THR A 221 12.78 19.57 -1.68
CA THR A 221 12.00 20.80 -1.78
C THR A 221 11.46 20.99 -3.20
N LEU A 222 12.33 20.91 -4.20
CA LEU A 222 11.96 21.06 -5.61
C LEU A 222 10.96 19.98 -6.07
N LEU A 223 11.17 18.74 -5.66
CA LEU A 223 10.24 17.64 -5.97
C LEU A 223 8.88 17.86 -5.30
N ALA A 224 8.87 18.21 -4.02
CA ALA A 224 7.63 18.43 -3.29
C ALA A 224 6.84 19.66 -3.79
N GLU A 225 7.50 20.74 -4.16
CA GLU A 225 6.85 21.90 -4.78
C GLU A 225 6.12 21.54 -6.07
N GLN A 226 6.66 20.61 -6.86
CA GLN A 226 6.09 20.22 -8.14
C GLN A 226 5.11 19.06 -8.04
N LEU A 227 5.35 18.07 -7.16
CA LEU A 227 4.68 16.77 -7.20
C LEU A 227 3.82 16.46 -5.97
N ASN A 228 4.02 17.14 -4.82
CA ASN A 228 3.29 16.83 -3.59
C ASN A 228 1.81 17.21 -3.68
N GLY A 229 0.95 16.21 -3.76
CA GLY A 229 -0.49 16.36 -3.95
C GLY A 229 -0.92 16.46 -5.42
N SER A 230 -0.03 16.18 -6.36
CA SER A 230 -0.38 16.02 -7.76
C SER A 230 -1.35 14.84 -7.94
N PRO A 231 -2.43 14.99 -8.70
CA PRO A 231 -3.41 13.92 -8.94
C PRO A 231 -2.82 12.74 -9.73
N ASP A 232 -1.71 12.94 -10.43
CA ASP A 232 -1.02 11.90 -11.19
C ASP A 232 -0.12 11.02 -10.30
N ILE A 233 0.27 11.53 -9.11
CA ILE A 233 1.21 10.86 -8.21
C ILE A 233 0.46 10.10 -7.12
N GLU A 234 0.67 8.80 -7.08
CA GLU A 234 0.08 7.90 -6.09
C GLU A 234 0.87 7.92 -4.78
N TYR A 235 2.19 7.73 -4.88
CA TYR A 235 3.13 7.72 -3.76
C TYR A 235 4.57 8.01 -4.21
N MET A 236 5.42 8.36 -3.26
CA MET A 236 6.87 8.42 -3.44
C MET A 236 7.55 7.48 -2.44
N ASP A 237 8.41 6.61 -2.93
CA ASP A 237 9.29 5.85 -2.04
C ASP A 237 10.31 6.79 -1.40
N THR A 238 10.52 6.66 -0.10
CA THR A 238 11.54 7.45 0.59
C THR A 238 12.92 7.18 -0.02
N MET A 239 13.61 8.25 -0.34
CA MET A 239 14.98 8.17 -0.83
C MET A 239 15.90 7.88 0.36
N MET A 240 16.55 6.74 0.33
CA MET A 240 17.45 6.28 1.37
C MET A 240 18.88 6.20 0.83
N TYR A 241 19.85 6.02 1.73
CA TYR A 241 21.23 5.77 1.28
C TYR A 241 21.32 4.45 0.52
N GLY A 242 22.44 4.25 -0.18
CA GLY A 242 22.73 2.98 -0.80
C GLY A 242 22.15 2.79 -2.19
N PHE A 243 22.24 1.56 -2.64
CA PHE A 243 21.83 1.17 -3.97
C PHE A 243 20.32 1.34 -4.15
N TRP A 244 19.94 1.80 -5.31
CA TRP A 244 18.56 2.07 -5.73
C TRP A 244 17.76 2.97 -4.75
N GLY A 245 18.41 3.54 -3.73
CA GLY A 245 17.75 4.27 -2.67
C GLY A 245 17.02 3.38 -1.64
N GLU A 246 17.47 2.15 -1.46
CA GLU A 246 16.79 1.10 -0.68
C GLU A 246 17.35 0.91 0.74
N GLY A 247 18.38 1.66 1.11
CA GLY A 247 18.95 1.59 2.46
C GLY A 247 20.02 0.52 2.65
N HIS A 248 20.64 0.04 1.57
CA HIS A 248 21.68 -0.97 1.62
C HIS A 248 22.73 -0.80 0.51
N HIS A 249 23.82 -1.48 0.63
CA HIS A 249 24.85 -1.60 -0.40
C HIS A 249 25.27 -3.05 -0.65
N TRP A 250 24.39 -3.97 -0.33
CA TRP A 250 24.63 -5.39 -0.61
C TRP A 250 24.88 -5.63 -2.11
N PRO A 251 25.81 -6.47 -2.54
CA PRO A 251 26.63 -7.37 -1.72
C PRO A 251 28.01 -6.80 -1.30
N PHE A 252 28.20 -5.50 -1.39
CA PHE A 252 29.46 -4.88 -1.05
C PHE A 252 29.60 -4.69 0.46
N GLU A 253 30.84 -4.74 0.92
CA GLU A 253 31.22 -4.54 2.31
C GLU A 253 31.88 -3.19 2.52
N GLY A 254 31.65 -2.60 3.67
CA GLY A 254 32.27 -1.34 4.09
C GLY A 254 31.31 -0.54 4.96
N ASN A 255 31.81 0.53 5.53
CA ASN A 255 30.97 1.48 6.27
C ASN A 255 31.07 2.85 5.59
N VAL A 256 29.95 3.30 5.03
CA VAL A 256 29.88 4.60 4.35
C VAL A 256 29.70 5.76 5.32
N PHE A 257 29.46 5.45 6.59
CA PHE A 257 29.34 6.42 7.67
C PHE A 257 30.55 6.34 8.61
N PRO A 258 30.92 7.43 9.30
CA PRO A 258 32.04 7.40 10.26
C PRO A 258 31.74 6.56 11.51
N SER A 259 30.47 6.37 11.86
CA SER A 259 30.01 5.54 12.96
C SER A 259 28.51 5.22 12.80
N ASP A 260 28.00 4.24 13.56
CA ASP A 260 26.57 3.90 13.57
C ASP A 260 25.72 5.05 14.13
N VAL A 261 26.25 5.85 15.06
CA VAL A 261 25.60 7.06 15.56
C VAL A 261 25.42 8.08 14.43
N ALA A 262 26.45 8.30 13.62
CA ALA A 262 26.38 9.19 12.46
C ALA A 262 25.43 8.64 11.39
N ALA A 263 25.44 7.33 11.15
CA ALA A 263 24.52 6.67 10.23
C ALA A 263 23.05 6.93 10.63
N ARG A 264 22.72 6.62 11.89
CA ARG A 264 21.38 6.83 12.42
C ARG A 264 20.95 8.30 12.35
N ALA A 265 21.81 9.21 12.79
CA ALA A 265 21.51 10.65 12.76
C ALA A 265 21.27 11.16 11.34
N THR A 266 22.08 10.69 10.36
CA THR A 266 21.93 11.04 8.95
C THR A 266 20.63 10.52 8.38
N MET A 267 20.31 9.25 8.61
CA MET A 267 19.09 8.63 8.09
C MET A 267 17.84 9.26 8.69
N MET A 268 17.82 9.54 9.99
CA MET A 268 16.71 10.26 10.62
C MET A 268 16.52 11.65 10.03
N ARG A 269 17.60 12.39 9.77
CA ARG A 269 17.51 13.70 9.12
C ARG A 269 16.94 13.61 7.71
N MET A 270 17.41 12.64 6.92
CA MET A 270 16.90 12.42 5.56
C MET A 270 15.42 12.05 5.56
N LEU A 271 14.99 11.18 6.48
CA LEU A 271 13.59 10.82 6.64
C LEU A 271 12.74 12.03 7.07
N GLU A 272 13.16 12.75 8.10
CA GLU A 272 12.45 13.92 8.61
C GLU A 272 12.30 15.03 7.57
N THR A 273 13.31 15.25 6.75
CA THR A 273 13.23 16.17 5.61
C THR A 273 12.09 15.78 4.67
N GLN A 274 12.01 14.50 4.32
CA GLN A 274 10.95 14.00 3.45
C GLN A 274 9.58 14.07 4.13
N LEU A 275 9.45 13.61 5.38
CA LEU A 275 8.18 13.67 6.12
C LEU A 275 7.63 15.10 6.24
N ARG A 276 8.51 16.08 6.44
CA ARG A 276 8.16 17.52 6.55
C ARG A 276 7.66 18.09 5.24
N LEU A 277 8.26 17.73 4.12
CA LEU A 277 7.98 18.32 2.81
C LEU A 277 6.80 17.63 2.09
N TRP A 278 6.68 16.32 2.24
CA TRP A 278 5.65 15.53 1.57
C TRP A 278 4.39 15.41 2.43
N THR A 279 3.60 16.47 2.48
CA THR A 279 2.45 16.59 3.37
C THR A 279 1.14 16.00 2.81
N LYS A 280 1.07 15.79 1.50
CA LYS A 280 -0.16 15.34 0.80
C LYS A 280 0.01 13.99 0.11
N THR A 281 1.13 13.79 -0.58
CA THR A 281 1.45 12.50 -1.21
C THR A 281 2.03 11.55 -0.19
N PRO A 282 1.55 10.32 -0.08
CA PRO A 282 2.12 9.33 0.82
C PRO A 282 3.58 9.01 0.47
N LEU A 283 4.40 8.91 1.50
CA LEU A 283 5.74 8.36 1.40
C LEU A 283 5.69 6.85 1.69
N VAL A 284 6.62 6.10 1.09
CA VAL A 284 6.72 4.66 1.30
C VAL A 284 8.13 4.32 1.75
N THR A 285 8.29 3.90 3.01
CA THR A 285 9.60 3.61 3.59
C THR A 285 9.93 2.11 3.50
N ASN A 286 11.10 1.80 2.97
CA ASN A 286 11.56 0.43 2.80
C ASN A 286 11.89 -0.22 4.15
N THR A 287 11.59 -1.52 4.25
CA THR A 287 11.80 -2.35 5.44
C THR A 287 13.12 -3.13 5.41
N GLN A 288 14.11 -2.68 4.63
CA GLN A 288 15.38 -3.40 4.46
C GLN A 288 16.18 -3.59 5.76
N PRO A 289 16.80 -4.75 5.96
CA PRO A 289 17.40 -5.14 7.23
C PRO A 289 18.77 -4.54 7.55
N ASP A 290 19.45 -3.95 6.60
CA ASP A 290 20.69 -3.22 6.86
C ASP A 290 20.48 -2.04 7.83
N PHE A 291 19.26 -1.77 8.12
CA PHE A 291 18.74 -0.82 9.07
C PHE A 291 19.06 -1.07 10.54
N ASN A 292 19.51 -2.23 10.92
CA ASN A 292 19.97 -2.47 12.29
C ASN A 292 21.04 -1.47 12.72
N ARG A 293 21.79 -0.92 11.75
CA ARG A 293 22.78 0.13 11.97
C ARG A 293 22.18 1.54 12.04
N VAL A 294 21.06 1.78 11.36
CA VAL A 294 20.52 3.13 11.14
C VAL A 294 19.18 3.37 11.82
N GLY A 295 18.73 2.46 12.69
CA GLY A 295 17.50 2.64 13.45
C GLY A 295 16.23 2.38 12.63
N ASN A 296 16.16 1.26 11.93
CA ASN A 296 15.02 0.87 11.09
C ASN A 296 13.68 0.96 11.83
N ALA A 297 13.57 0.38 13.01
CA ALA A 297 12.33 0.39 13.78
C ALA A 297 11.83 1.82 14.05
N GLU A 298 12.73 2.75 14.37
CA GLU A 298 12.39 4.15 14.57
C GLU A 298 11.95 4.82 13.26
N MET A 299 12.60 4.52 12.14
CA MET A 299 12.21 5.05 10.83
C MET A 299 10.81 4.60 10.42
N LEU A 300 10.52 3.31 10.58
CA LEU A 300 9.21 2.74 10.26
C LEU A 300 8.13 3.31 11.19
N ASP A 301 8.40 3.42 12.50
CA ASP A 301 7.47 4.01 13.46
C ASP A 301 7.13 5.46 13.10
N ARG A 302 8.14 6.30 12.80
CA ARG A 302 7.92 7.69 12.38
C ARG A 302 7.15 7.79 11.07
N THR A 303 7.47 6.92 10.10
CA THR A 303 6.76 6.83 8.82
C THR A 303 5.28 6.55 9.04
N VAL A 304 4.95 5.50 9.79
CA VAL A 304 3.58 5.07 10.01
C VAL A 304 2.78 6.09 10.83
N ARG A 305 3.37 6.64 11.90
CA ARG A 305 2.70 7.68 12.72
C ARG A 305 2.42 8.97 11.95
N SER A 306 3.18 9.23 10.90
CA SER A 306 2.96 10.37 10.01
C SER A 306 1.96 10.08 8.87
N GLY A 307 1.22 8.97 8.95
CA GLY A 307 0.23 8.59 7.94
C GLY A 307 0.82 8.13 6.61
N ASN A 308 2.07 7.68 6.63
CA ASN A 308 2.77 7.17 5.46
C ASN A 308 2.79 5.63 5.44
N TRP A 309 3.34 5.04 4.39
CA TRP A 309 3.25 3.64 4.06
C TRP A 309 4.62 2.94 4.14
N ILE A 310 4.63 1.63 4.02
CA ILE A 310 5.85 0.83 4.06
C ILE A 310 6.01 -0.02 2.81
N ARG A 311 7.26 -0.37 2.50
CA ARG A 311 7.63 -1.19 1.35
C ARG A 311 8.54 -2.34 1.77
N SER A 312 8.46 -3.44 1.04
CA SER A 312 9.48 -4.48 1.06
C SER A 312 9.88 -4.85 -0.35
N ASP A 313 11.19 -4.83 -0.60
CA ASP A 313 11.77 -5.24 -1.87
C ASP A 313 12.05 -6.75 -1.92
N THR A 314 12.02 -7.43 -0.77
CA THR A 314 12.47 -8.82 -0.63
C THR A 314 11.53 -9.69 0.21
N ILE A 315 10.20 -9.54 0.03
CA ILE A 315 9.20 -10.25 0.84
C ILE A 315 9.29 -11.79 0.79
N PHE A 316 10.02 -12.35 -0.17
CA PHE A 316 10.23 -13.80 -0.27
C PHE A 316 11.58 -14.26 0.27
N ILE A 317 12.46 -13.33 0.64
CA ILE A 317 13.85 -13.63 1.02
C ILE A 317 14.03 -13.51 2.53
N GLU A 318 13.40 -12.53 3.17
CA GLU A 318 13.66 -12.18 4.55
C GLU A 318 12.43 -12.17 5.44
N ASN A 319 12.40 -13.07 6.42
CA ASN A 319 11.28 -13.21 7.35
C ASN A 319 10.97 -11.93 8.14
N THR A 320 11.98 -11.12 8.46
CA THR A 320 11.80 -9.86 9.18
C THR A 320 10.99 -8.84 8.40
N GLN A 321 11.14 -8.82 7.08
CA GLN A 321 10.35 -7.96 6.21
C GLN A 321 8.91 -8.43 6.07
N ILE A 322 8.70 -9.74 5.97
CA ILE A 322 7.37 -10.35 5.99
C ILE A 322 6.64 -9.99 7.28
N GLU A 323 7.33 -10.10 8.41
CA GLU A 323 6.77 -9.78 9.72
C GLU A 323 6.41 -8.29 9.83
N ALA A 324 7.26 -7.39 9.37
CA ALA A 324 6.99 -5.96 9.36
C ALA A 324 5.76 -5.61 8.50
N LEU A 325 5.62 -6.22 7.33
CA LEU A 325 4.44 -6.03 6.48
C LEU A 325 3.17 -6.58 7.11
N SER A 326 3.22 -7.79 7.66
CA SER A 326 2.05 -8.48 8.23
C SER A 326 1.54 -7.80 9.51
N ASN A 327 2.45 -7.24 10.31
CA ASN A 327 2.13 -6.63 11.61
C ASN A 327 1.89 -5.11 11.55
N ARG A 328 1.91 -4.52 10.35
CA ARG A 328 1.66 -3.09 10.20
C ARG A 328 0.25 -2.69 10.65
N PRO A 329 0.05 -1.44 11.08
CA PRO A 329 -1.29 -0.91 11.32
C PRO A 329 -2.18 -1.00 10.07
N ALA A 330 -3.47 -1.24 10.27
CA ALA A 330 -4.43 -1.46 9.18
C ALA A 330 -4.56 -0.28 8.21
N TRP A 331 -4.25 0.94 8.66
CA TRP A 331 -4.26 2.17 7.85
C TRP A 331 -2.98 2.41 7.05
N THR A 332 -2.00 1.53 7.15
CA THR A 332 -0.72 1.63 6.45
C THR A 332 -0.73 0.72 5.24
N ALA A 333 -0.60 1.28 4.04
CA ALA A 333 -0.43 0.45 2.86
C ALA A 333 0.93 -0.25 2.87
N ALA A 334 0.96 -1.44 2.28
CA ALA A 334 2.18 -2.17 2.00
C ALA A 334 2.41 -2.24 0.49
N VAL A 335 3.55 -1.74 0.05
CA VAL A 335 4.06 -1.89 -1.32
C VAL A 335 5.03 -3.05 -1.35
N SER A 336 4.81 -4.01 -2.22
CA SER A 336 5.58 -5.25 -2.25
C SER A 336 6.30 -5.46 -3.58
N GLU A 337 7.52 -5.91 -3.49
CA GLU A 337 8.39 -6.41 -4.54
C GLU A 337 8.90 -7.77 -4.00
N VAL A 338 9.10 -8.77 -4.67
CA VAL A 338 9.60 -9.28 -5.90
C VAL A 338 8.49 -9.79 -6.80
N GLY A 339 8.58 -9.58 -8.09
CA GLY A 339 7.59 -10.04 -9.06
C GLY A 339 7.68 -11.54 -9.38
N MET A 340 6.80 -12.00 -10.26
CA MET A 340 6.79 -13.38 -10.74
C MET A 340 8.07 -13.72 -11.52
N THR A 341 8.47 -14.97 -11.47
CA THR A 341 9.61 -15.46 -12.24
C THR A 341 9.27 -15.51 -13.73
N ARG A 342 10.26 -15.20 -14.55
CA ARG A 342 10.20 -15.42 -16.00
C ARG A 342 10.15 -16.90 -16.32
N GLY A 343 9.58 -17.22 -17.43
CA GLY A 343 9.74 -18.50 -18.08
C GLY A 343 8.44 -19.25 -18.31
N ASP A 344 8.58 -20.33 -19.02
CA ASP A 344 7.52 -21.28 -19.26
C ASP A 344 7.10 -21.88 -17.91
N PRO A 345 5.86 -21.67 -17.45
CA PRO A 345 5.38 -22.23 -16.19
C PRO A 345 5.49 -23.75 -16.12
N SER A 346 5.52 -24.44 -17.26
CA SER A 346 5.76 -25.89 -17.28
C SER A 346 7.17 -26.28 -16.80
N ARG A 347 8.09 -25.33 -16.75
CA ARG A 347 9.46 -25.49 -16.23
C ARG A 347 9.66 -24.94 -14.83
N LEU A 348 8.64 -24.31 -14.25
CA LEU A 348 8.73 -23.81 -12.88
C LEU A 348 8.69 -24.99 -11.91
N GLN A 349 9.52 -24.90 -10.87
CA GLN A 349 9.45 -25.86 -9.78
C GLN A 349 8.04 -25.89 -9.19
N THR A 350 7.48 -27.07 -9.07
CA THR A 350 6.25 -27.30 -8.33
C THR A 350 6.59 -27.92 -6.98
N VAL A 351 5.95 -27.41 -5.94
CA VAL A 351 5.93 -28.05 -4.62
C VAL A 351 4.49 -28.45 -4.37
N ASP A 352 4.27 -29.75 -4.13
CA ASP A 352 2.93 -30.31 -3.93
C ASP A 352 1.93 -30.00 -5.08
N GLY A 353 2.44 -29.93 -6.31
CA GLY A 353 1.64 -29.62 -7.49
C GLY A 353 1.32 -28.14 -7.71
N VAL A 354 1.82 -27.25 -6.86
CA VAL A 354 1.62 -25.80 -6.95
C VAL A 354 2.84 -25.13 -7.59
N THR A 355 2.63 -24.32 -8.60
CA THR A 355 3.72 -23.61 -9.29
C THR A 355 4.32 -22.52 -8.40
N LEU A 356 5.58 -22.18 -8.65
CA LEU A 356 6.25 -21.09 -7.92
C LEU A 356 5.48 -19.77 -8.05
N ASN A 357 4.93 -19.44 -9.22
CA ASN A 357 4.15 -18.21 -9.39
C ASN A 357 2.85 -18.21 -8.58
N GLU A 358 2.19 -19.35 -8.45
CA GLU A 358 1.01 -19.46 -7.56
C GLU A 358 1.38 -19.33 -6.09
N GLN A 359 2.53 -19.89 -5.67
CA GLN A 359 3.06 -19.72 -4.32
C GLN A 359 3.38 -18.24 -4.03
N ILE A 360 4.00 -17.55 -4.99
CA ILE A 360 4.29 -16.11 -4.91
C ILE A 360 2.99 -15.31 -4.73
N VAL A 361 2.00 -15.55 -5.59
CA VAL A 361 0.69 -14.88 -5.49
C VAL A 361 0.03 -15.14 -4.13
N ALA A 362 0.03 -16.39 -3.68
CA ALA A 362 -0.53 -16.76 -2.38
C ALA A 362 0.18 -16.04 -1.24
N HIS A 363 1.50 -15.92 -1.30
CA HIS A 363 2.29 -15.24 -0.28
C HIS A 363 2.03 -13.74 -0.24
N VAL A 364 1.99 -13.06 -1.40
CA VAL A 364 1.64 -11.64 -1.49
C VAL A 364 0.26 -11.35 -0.91
N LEU A 365 -0.71 -12.22 -1.19
CA LEU A 365 -2.05 -12.11 -0.62
C LEU A 365 -2.05 -12.38 0.89
N ALA A 366 -1.26 -13.35 1.36
CA ALA A 366 -1.18 -13.71 2.78
C ALA A 366 -0.57 -12.59 3.64
N VAL A 367 0.41 -11.83 3.14
CA VAL A 367 0.96 -10.67 3.85
C VAL A 367 0.04 -9.45 3.80
N GLY A 368 -1.06 -9.53 3.07
CA GLY A 368 -2.05 -8.48 2.97
C GLY A 368 -1.53 -7.25 2.20
N ALA A 369 -0.82 -7.45 1.09
CA ALA A 369 -0.25 -6.36 0.31
C ALA A 369 -1.33 -5.44 -0.27
N ASN A 370 -1.02 -4.14 -0.32
CA ASN A 370 -1.82 -3.15 -1.04
C ASN A 370 -1.38 -3.04 -2.50
N TYR A 371 -0.07 -3.10 -2.73
CA TYR A 371 0.52 -3.03 -4.06
C TYR A 371 1.51 -4.16 -4.26
N TRP A 372 1.61 -4.60 -5.50
CA TRP A 372 2.63 -5.55 -5.89
C TRP A 372 3.09 -5.29 -7.32
N SER A 373 4.42 -5.30 -7.53
CA SER A 373 4.99 -5.28 -8.87
C SER A 373 4.91 -6.67 -9.46
N VAL A 374 4.08 -6.85 -10.47
CA VAL A 374 3.86 -8.16 -11.13
C VAL A 374 5.15 -8.68 -11.74
N TRP A 375 6.03 -7.76 -12.17
CA TRP A 375 7.29 -8.06 -12.82
C TRP A 375 8.40 -7.17 -12.27
N ASN A 376 9.47 -7.80 -11.78
CA ASN A 376 10.67 -7.10 -11.32
C ASN A 376 11.69 -6.82 -12.41
N TRP A 377 11.38 -7.24 -13.61
CA TRP A 377 12.38 -7.25 -14.65
C TRP A 377 12.17 -6.03 -15.52
N HIS A 378 12.95 -5.03 -15.25
CA HIS A 378 12.96 -3.76 -15.93
C HIS A 378 13.29 -3.86 -17.41
N ASP A 379 13.89 -4.97 -17.82
CA ASP A 379 14.30 -5.24 -19.21
C ASP A 379 13.29 -6.15 -19.94
N GLU A 380 12.20 -6.54 -19.26
CA GLU A 380 11.19 -7.41 -19.88
C GLU A 380 10.27 -6.59 -20.77
N ALA A 381 10.17 -7.01 -22.03
CA ALA A 381 9.23 -6.39 -22.95
C ALA A 381 7.79 -6.62 -22.50
N ALA A 382 6.95 -5.60 -22.58
CA ALA A 382 5.53 -5.71 -22.26
C ALA A 382 4.82 -6.83 -23.06
N ALA A 383 5.26 -7.08 -24.29
CA ALA A 383 4.76 -8.17 -25.11
C ALA A 383 4.97 -9.55 -24.48
N ASN A 384 6.10 -9.77 -23.80
CA ASN A 384 6.35 -11.03 -23.10
C ASN A 384 5.44 -11.18 -21.87
N VAL A 385 5.20 -10.09 -21.15
CA VAL A 385 4.29 -10.06 -20.00
C VAL A 385 2.85 -10.36 -20.44
N LEU A 386 2.40 -9.75 -21.54
CA LEU A 386 1.09 -10.00 -22.13
C LEU A 386 0.97 -11.45 -22.63
N SER A 387 1.97 -11.96 -23.33
CA SER A 387 1.98 -13.35 -23.81
C SER A 387 1.95 -14.37 -22.67
N TYR A 388 2.60 -14.05 -21.55
CA TYR A 388 2.49 -14.85 -20.33
C TYR A 388 1.06 -14.81 -19.78
N TYR A 389 0.48 -13.62 -19.64
CA TYR A 389 -0.88 -13.45 -19.14
C TYR A 389 -1.92 -14.16 -20.00
N GLU A 390 -1.79 -14.08 -21.32
CA GLU A 390 -2.69 -14.78 -22.27
C GLU A 390 -2.66 -16.29 -22.10
N LYS A 391 -1.49 -16.85 -21.78
CA LYS A 391 -1.34 -18.30 -21.54
C LYS A 391 -1.73 -18.73 -20.13
N PHE A 392 -1.47 -17.89 -19.14
CA PHE A 392 -1.58 -18.18 -17.72
C PHE A 392 -2.24 -17.02 -16.97
N PRO A 393 -3.51 -16.72 -17.25
CA PRO A 393 -4.19 -15.56 -16.63
C PRO A 393 -4.44 -15.76 -15.13
N GLU A 394 -4.62 -16.98 -14.67
CA GLU A 394 -5.14 -17.30 -13.34
C GLU A 394 -4.36 -16.68 -12.17
N PRO A 395 -3.02 -16.76 -12.10
CA PRO A 395 -2.27 -16.14 -11.01
C PRO A 395 -2.42 -14.61 -10.98
N ILE A 396 -2.36 -13.98 -12.16
CA ILE A 396 -2.49 -12.51 -12.28
C ILE A 396 -3.92 -12.06 -11.95
N ASP A 397 -4.92 -12.74 -12.49
CA ASP A 397 -6.33 -12.46 -12.23
C ASP A 397 -6.68 -12.63 -10.75
N ARG A 398 -6.17 -13.67 -10.11
CA ARG A 398 -6.40 -13.93 -8.68
C ARG A 398 -5.89 -12.78 -7.83
N ILE A 399 -4.66 -12.33 -8.08
CA ILE A 399 -4.09 -11.24 -7.30
C ILE A 399 -4.73 -9.91 -7.64
N ALA A 400 -4.97 -9.60 -8.91
CA ALA A 400 -5.59 -8.34 -9.34
C ALA A 400 -7.00 -8.14 -8.75
N ARG A 401 -7.71 -9.24 -8.50
CA ARG A 401 -9.06 -9.24 -7.91
C ARG A 401 -9.08 -9.28 -6.39
N ARG A 402 -7.95 -9.40 -5.72
CA ARG A 402 -7.89 -9.58 -4.26
C ARG A 402 -6.95 -8.61 -3.55
N ILE A 403 -5.94 -8.09 -4.24
CA ILE A 403 -4.92 -7.19 -3.66
C ILE A 403 -5.55 -5.91 -3.12
N GLY A 404 -4.98 -5.39 -2.03
CA GLY A 404 -5.44 -4.16 -1.40
C GLY A 404 -6.78 -4.31 -0.67
N TYR A 405 -7.55 -3.22 -0.62
CA TYR A 405 -8.86 -3.18 0.02
C TYR A 405 -9.97 -3.16 -1.03
N ARG A 406 -11.04 -3.90 -0.78
CA ARG A 406 -12.19 -4.04 -1.69
C ARG A 406 -13.47 -3.81 -0.91
N VAL A 407 -13.73 -2.56 -0.57
CA VAL A 407 -14.85 -2.19 0.29
C VAL A 407 -16.15 -2.12 -0.50
N TYR A 408 -17.20 -2.68 0.08
CA TYR A 408 -18.55 -2.59 -0.45
C TYR A 408 -19.60 -2.54 0.68
N PRO A 409 -20.78 -1.93 0.45
CA PRO A 409 -21.87 -1.90 1.41
C PRO A 409 -22.62 -3.24 1.40
N ALA A 410 -22.13 -4.23 2.15
CA ALA A 410 -22.71 -5.58 2.16
C ALA A 410 -24.20 -5.55 2.45
N PHE A 411 -24.65 -4.64 3.30
CA PHE A 411 -26.07 -4.41 3.60
C PHE A 411 -26.32 -2.97 4.01
N ILE A 412 -27.51 -2.51 3.76
CA ILE A 412 -28.00 -1.18 4.15
C ILE A 412 -29.36 -1.35 4.81
N TRP A 413 -29.50 -0.75 5.98
CA TRP A 413 -30.69 -0.76 6.80
C TRP A 413 -31.21 0.66 6.96
N SER A 414 -32.50 0.90 6.77
CA SER A 414 -33.11 2.19 7.02
C SER A 414 -33.69 2.30 8.42
N PHE A 415 -33.70 3.49 8.96
CA PHE A 415 -34.38 3.80 10.22
C PHE A 415 -35.06 5.17 10.17
N ALA A 416 -36.09 5.32 11.00
CA ALA A 416 -36.72 6.60 11.28
C ALA A 416 -36.93 6.70 12.79
N ARG A 417 -36.35 7.70 13.43
CA ARG A 417 -36.39 7.90 14.88
C ARG A 417 -36.30 9.38 15.23
N ASP A 418 -37.09 9.82 16.22
CA ASP A 418 -36.98 11.16 16.82
C ASP A 418 -37.00 12.31 15.81
N GLY A 419 -37.84 12.20 14.75
CA GLY A 419 -37.95 13.22 13.71
C GLY A 419 -36.80 13.22 12.70
N ALA A 420 -35.88 12.26 12.74
CA ALA A 420 -34.85 12.04 11.75
C ALA A 420 -35.07 10.75 10.96
N SER A 421 -34.55 10.70 9.76
CA SER A 421 -34.44 9.48 8.95
C SER A 421 -32.96 9.18 8.70
N GLY A 422 -32.63 7.93 8.37
CA GLY A 422 -31.25 7.57 8.12
C GLY A 422 -31.07 6.16 7.60
N ILE A 423 -29.81 5.84 7.37
CA ILE A 423 -29.37 4.49 7.03
C ILE A 423 -28.20 4.08 7.91
N VAL A 424 -28.13 2.78 8.19
CA VAL A 424 -26.93 2.13 8.69
C VAL A 424 -26.35 1.32 7.55
N VAL A 425 -25.07 1.54 7.27
CA VAL A 425 -24.34 0.85 6.21
C VAL A 425 -23.38 -0.14 6.86
N GLY A 426 -23.58 -1.42 6.59
CA GLY A 426 -22.64 -2.47 6.96
C GLY A 426 -21.60 -2.63 5.86
N LEU A 427 -20.41 -2.10 6.09
CA LEU A 427 -19.29 -2.12 5.17
C LEU A 427 -18.51 -3.42 5.33
N ALA A 428 -18.32 -4.17 4.28
CA ALA A 428 -17.43 -5.32 4.23
C ALA A 428 -16.21 -5.02 3.35
N ASN A 429 -15.15 -5.81 3.52
CA ASN A 429 -13.92 -5.72 2.74
C ASN A 429 -13.53 -7.12 2.24
N ASP A 430 -13.62 -7.32 0.94
CA ASP A 430 -13.28 -8.57 0.25
C ASP A 430 -11.82 -8.60 -0.24
N GLY A 431 -11.06 -7.57 0.04
CA GLY A 431 -9.62 -7.52 -0.23
C GLY A 431 -8.78 -8.19 0.85
N VAL A 432 -7.46 -8.08 0.74
CA VAL A 432 -6.50 -8.67 1.68
C VAL A 432 -5.85 -7.64 2.61
N ALA A 433 -6.05 -6.36 2.38
CA ALA A 433 -5.52 -5.26 3.18
C ALA A 433 -6.62 -4.42 3.81
N GLY A 434 -6.32 -3.72 4.91
CA GLY A 434 -7.16 -2.66 5.44
C GLY A 434 -7.20 -1.44 4.51
N VAL A 435 -8.12 -0.52 4.78
CA VAL A 435 -8.23 0.75 4.04
C VAL A 435 -7.05 1.65 4.42
N PRO A 436 -6.18 2.07 3.48
CA PRO A 436 -4.95 2.80 3.82
C PRO A 436 -5.20 4.29 4.08
N GLY A 437 -6.15 4.59 4.94
CA GLY A 437 -6.58 5.94 5.30
C GLY A 437 -7.90 5.91 6.06
N VAL A 438 -8.64 7.00 5.99
CA VAL A 438 -9.97 7.15 6.60
C VAL A 438 -11.05 7.03 5.52
N LEU A 439 -11.90 6.03 5.62
CA LEU A 439 -13.05 5.89 4.72
C LEU A 439 -14.16 6.84 5.17
N ARG A 440 -14.55 7.74 4.28
CA ARG A 440 -15.65 8.69 4.45
C ARG A 440 -16.84 8.27 3.61
N LEU A 441 -18.00 8.40 4.19
CA LEU A 441 -19.27 8.10 3.53
C LEU A 441 -20.12 9.36 3.43
N SER A 442 -20.90 9.47 2.38
CA SER A 442 -21.93 10.48 2.27
C SER A 442 -23.17 9.92 1.57
N VAL A 443 -24.33 10.41 2.01
CA VAL A 443 -25.59 10.22 1.32
C VAL A 443 -25.95 11.52 0.64
N THR A 444 -26.22 11.47 -0.66
CA THR A 444 -26.65 12.62 -1.45
C THR A 444 -28.01 12.36 -2.08
N ASP A 445 -28.73 13.43 -2.34
CA ASP A 445 -29.91 13.35 -3.22
C ASP A 445 -29.49 13.23 -4.71
N PRO A 446 -30.41 12.98 -5.63
CA PRO A 446 -30.08 12.90 -7.06
C PRO A 446 -29.49 14.19 -7.64
N ALA A 447 -29.74 15.35 -7.01
CA ALA A 447 -29.17 16.63 -7.41
C ALA A 447 -27.73 16.83 -6.89
N GLY A 448 -27.23 15.91 -6.03
CA GLY A 448 -25.89 15.97 -5.47
C GLY A 448 -25.78 16.68 -4.12
N THR A 449 -26.90 17.11 -3.54
CA THR A 449 -26.89 17.73 -2.19
C THR A 449 -26.56 16.69 -1.14
N VAL A 450 -25.57 16.95 -0.31
CA VAL A 450 -25.18 16.08 0.80
C VAL A 450 -26.21 16.19 1.92
N LEU A 451 -26.86 15.07 2.25
CA LEU A 451 -27.86 14.97 3.33
C LEU A 451 -27.22 14.55 4.65
N ALA A 452 -26.26 13.64 4.58
CA ALA A 452 -25.52 13.15 5.72
C ALA A 452 -24.11 12.72 5.32
N SER A 453 -23.18 12.79 6.24
CA SER A 453 -21.83 12.28 6.07
C SER A 453 -21.31 11.69 7.38
N GLY A 454 -20.41 10.73 7.26
CA GLY A 454 -19.73 10.10 8.38
C GLY A 454 -18.42 9.47 7.94
N CYS A 455 -17.64 8.95 8.89
CA CYS A 455 -16.43 8.22 8.60
C CYS A 455 -16.34 6.99 9.51
N VAL A 456 -15.53 6.04 9.13
CA VAL A 456 -15.12 4.91 9.96
C VAL A 456 -13.68 5.09 10.41
N ASP A 457 -13.30 4.35 11.44
CA ASP A 457 -11.94 4.41 11.98
C ASP A 457 -10.88 4.14 10.89
N PRO A 458 -9.68 4.74 10.98
CA PRO A 458 -8.60 4.51 10.04
C PRO A 458 -8.26 3.02 9.91
N GLY A 459 -8.13 2.54 8.68
CA GLY A 459 -7.80 1.14 8.39
C GLY A 459 -9.00 0.19 8.33
N TYR A 460 -10.21 0.67 8.58
CA TYR A 460 -11.42 -0.17 8.58
C TYR A 460 -12.33 0.09 7.37
N PRO A 461 -13.11 -0.94 6.95
CA PRO A 461 -13.15 -2.31 7.46
C PRO A 461 -11.86 -3.07 7.13
N LYS A 462 -11.40 -3.89 8.08
CA LYS A 462 -10.32 -4.86 7.83
C LYS A 462 -10.81 -6.00 6.93
N PRO A 463 -9.91 -6.76 6.31
CA PRO A 463 -10.27 -7.97 5.58
C PRO A 463 -11.15 -8.90 6.43
N THR A 464 -12.17 -9.47 5.83
CA THR A 464 -13.17 -10.36 6.46
C THR A 464 -13.98 -9.75 7.61
N GLY A 465 -13.74 -8.46 7.92
CA GLY A 465 -14.48 -7.74 8.95
C GLY A 465 -15.66 -6.94 8.38
N ILE A 466 -16.62 -6.63 9.24
CA ILE A 466 -17.72 -5.72 8.94
C ILE A 466 -17.61 -4.51 9.87
N ARG A 467 -17.78 -3.31 9.30
CA ARG A 467 -17.87 -2.06 10.06
C ARG A 467 -19.17 -1.36 9.73
N GLN A 468 -19.84 -0.86 10.75
CA GLN A 468 -21.05 -0.10 10.55
C GLN A 468 -20.78 1.40 10.55
N ALA A 469 -21.53 2.11 9.69
CA ALA A 469 -21.59 3.56 9.71
C ALA A 469 -23.06 3.99 9.67
N MET A 470 -23.43 4.85 10.60
CA MET A 470 -24.78 5.45 10.65
C MET A 470 -24.74 6.83 10.00
N LEU A 471 -25.68 7.05 9.08
CA LEU A 471 -25.86 8.30 8.36
C LEU A 471 -27.30 8.78 8.54
N ALA A 472 -27.48 9.86 9.29
CA ALA A 472 -28.81 10.40 9.62
C ALA A 472 -29.00 11.81 9.06
N TRP A 473 -30.20 12.13 8.64
CA TRP A 473 -30.62 13.45 8.20
C TRP A 473 -31.91 13.89 8.87
N PRO A 474 -32.14 15.20 9.04
CA PRO A 474 -33.34 15.70 9.68
C PRO A 474 -34.59 15.47 8.82
N GLY A 475 -35.73 15.30 9.50
CA GLY A 475 -37.03 15.12 8.89
C GLY A 475 -37.29 13.69 8.38
N LYS A 476 -38.52 13.47 7.97
CA LYS A 476 -38.93 12.20 7.35
C LYS A 476 -38.69 12.31 5.85
N ARG A 477 -37.70 11.64 5.36
CA ARG A 477 -37.37 11.55 3.94
C ARG A 477 -37.20 10.09 3.54
N ASP A 478 -37.80 9.72 2.43
CA ASP A 478 -37.58 8.42 1.83
C ASP A 478 -36.07 8.29 1.41
N TRP A 479 -35.51 7.17 1.67
CA TRP A 479 -34.15 6.83 1.28
C TRP A 479 -34.05 6.37 -0.18
N SER A 480 -35.16 5.97 -0.80
CA SER A 480 -35.17 5.46 -2.17
C SER A 480 -34.73 6.52 -3.17
N GLY A 481 -33.82 6.14 -4.07
CA GLY A 481 -33.24 7.04 -5.05
C GLY A 481 -32.07 7.90 -4.54
N LEU A 482 -31.81 7.92 -3.24
CA LEU A 482 -30.61 8.55 -2.70
C LEU A 482 -29.35 7.81 -3.17
N ARG A 483 -28.21 8.48 -3.12
CA ARG A 483 -26.92 7.94 -3.56
C ARG A 483 -25.97 7.84 -2.39
N LEU A 484 -25.39 6.64 -2.19
CA LEU A 484 -24.33 6.39 -1.23
C LEU A 484 -22.97 6.50 -1.93
N ARG A 485 -22.14 7.43 -1.46
CA ARG A 485 -20.77 7.66 -1.95
C ARG A 485 -19.76 7.29 -0.89
N ALA A 486 -18.57 6.90 -1.37
CA ALA A 486 -17.41 6.72 -0.52
C ALA A 486 -16.21 7.51 -1.06
N GLU A 487 -15.42 8.02 -0.14
CA GLU A 487 -14.12 8.64 -0.38
C GLU A 487 -13.12 8.09 0.62
N ILE A 488 -11.87 7.94 0.21
CA ILE A 488 -10.76 7.69 1.13
C ILE A 488 -9.99 8.99 1.34
N GLU A 489 -9.73 9.31 2.59
CA GLU A 489 -8.87 10.44 2.96
C GLU A 489 -7.50 9.91 3.37
N ILE A 490 -6.47 10.32 2.62
CA ILE A 490 -5.08 9.99 2.85
C ILE A 490 -4.31 11.30 2.98
N LYS A 491 -3.66 11.53 4.13
CA LYS A 491 -2.92 12.77 4.41
C LYS A 491 -3.72 14.05 4.11
N GLY A 492 -5.02 14.04 4.44
CA GLY A 492 -5.91 15.18 4.23
C GLY A 492 -6.42 15.36 2.79
N VAL A 493 -5.98 14.54 1.85
CA VAL A 493 -6.47 14.54 0.47
C VAL A 493 -7.56 13.48 0.32
N ARG A 494 -8.70 13.85 -0.29
CA ARG A 494 -9.81 12.94 -0.53
C ARG A 494 -9.82 12.44 -1.96
N HIS A 495 -10.05 11.14 -2.09
CA HIS A 495 -10.14 10.46 -3.37
C HIS A 495 -11.42 9.63 -3.43
N PRO A 496 -12.13 9.61 -4.57
CA PRO A 496 -13.32 8.79 -4.71
C PRO A 496 -12.97 7.31 -4.59
N VAL A 497 -13.87 6.56 -3.97
CA VAL A 497 -13.77 5.10 -3.87
C VAL A 497 -14.88 4.48 -4.73
N ARG A 498 -14.46 3.63 -5.67
CA ARG A 498 -15.36 2.75 -6.40
C ARG A 498 -15.73 1.58 -5.50
N TRP A 499 -17.02 1.40 -5.27
CA TRP A 499 -17.52 0.25 -4.51
C TRP A 499 -17.17 -1.07 -5.20
N ALA A 500 -16.62 -2.01 -4.45
CA ALA A 500 -16.30 -3.35 -4.95
C ALA A 500 -17.53 -4.28 -4.91
N CYS A 501 -18.66 -3.84 -5.43
CA CYS A 501 -19.92 -4.60 -5.48
C CYS A 501 -20.35 -4.91 -6.91
N GLN A 502 -21.22 -5.92 -7.06
CA GLN A 502 -21.79 -6.32 -8.34
C GLN A 502 -22.90 -5.38 -8.83
N GLN A 503 -23.50 -4.61 -7.93
CA GLN A 503 -24.57 -3.69 -8.25
C GLN A 503 -24.07 -2.56 -9.16
N PRO A 504 -24.87 -2.12 -10.12
CA PRO A 504 -24.51 -1.01 -11.00
C PRO A 504 -24.20 0.26 -10.21
N LEU A 505 -23.09 0.88 -10.53
CA LEU A 505 -22.66 2.16 -9.97
C LEU A 505 -22.96 3.30 -10.95
N ASN A 506 -23.22 4.47 -10.39
CA ASN A 506 -23.27 5.70 -11.19
C ASN A 506 -21.86 6.07 -11.72
N PRO A 507 -21.77 6.96 -12.72
CA PRO A 507 -20.48 7.41 -13.27
C PRO A 507 -19.52 7.99 -12.21
N ASP A 508 -20.05 8.56 -11.12
CA ASP A 508 -19.28 9.08 -9.98
C ASP A 508 -18.95 8.01 -8.93
N CYS A 509 -19.08 6.73 -9.27
CA CYS A 509 -18.87 5.57 -8.40
C CYS A 509 -19.85 5.46 -7.23
N SER A 510 -20.88 6.30 -7.14
CA SER A 510 -21.92 6.19 -6.12
C SER A 510 -22.88 5.03 -6.39
N LEU A 511 -23.45 4.48 -5.32
CA LEU A 511 -24.49 3.45 -5.37
C LEU A 511 -25.86 4.09 -5.16
N THR A 512 -26.79 3.90 -6.10
CA THR A 512 -28.17 4.33 -5.90
C THR A 512 -28.90 3.39 -4.96
N LEU A 513 -29.48 3.93 -3.90
CA LEU A 513 -30.25 3.17 -2.92
C LEU A 513 -31.61 2.80 -3.52
N LYS A 514 -31.86 1.54 -3.58
CA LYS A 514 -33.16 0.98 -4.03
C LYS A 514 -33.39 -0.34 -3.32
N GLN A 515 -34.63 -0.67 -3.09
CA GLN A 515 -34.96 -1.94 -2.49
C GLN A 515 -34.42 -3.07 -3.37
N ASN A 516 -33.55 -3.87 -2.78
CA ASN A 516 -32.91 -5.01 -3.41
C ASN A 516 -32.65 -6.07 -2.33
N LEU A 517 -33.70 -6.79 -1.97
CA LEU A 517 -33.57 -7.93 -1.05
C LEU A 517 -33.32 -9.18 -1.89
N PRO A 518 -32.42 -10.07 -1.48
CA PRO A 518 -32.34 -11.38 -2.07
C PRO A 518 -33.70 -12.08 -1.89
N ALA A 519 -34.17 -12.70 -2.96
CA ALA A 519 -35.42 -13.47 -2.95
C ALA A 519 -35.35 -14.67 -2.00
#